data_6c537583b0134ef9fb33e81feec12bad
#
_entry.id   6c537583b0134ef9fb33e81feec12bad
#
_cell.length_a   1.000
_cell.length_b   1.000
_cell.length_c   1.000
_cell.angle_alpha   90.00
_cell.angle_beta   90.00
_cell.angle_gamma   90.00
#
_symmetry.space_group_name_H-M   'P 1'
#
loop_
_entity.id
_entity.type
_entity.pdbx_description
1 polymer ?
#
loop_
_entity_poly.entity_id
_entity_poly.type
_entity_poly.pdbx_seq_one_letter_code
_entity_poly.pdbx_strand_id
1 'polypeptide(L)'
;MPTLPDPGELRRQAEDRARSLTETVDAFLAASVGYRLGQAARILAQSPEIAGHNLATALVLGDEHRVREEIDRDPELVTRRDPRTGWTPLHAVCASRWHRDPARAAGLFAIARLLLDRGADPNGQTRGDRRWWPLRCAIISAASSVHNEPIIRLLLERGATPDDNDLYNAGFAADAARCLRLLIDHGTNVAQLAEQALAAPISTGNVAAVRVLLEAGADLARYRDDDGHPAAVVPAALAAGCDVELIELLLTHGADPDAPGPDGRSALRVATAQGRSDLVELLRRHGARDDATDIDRLLYACRHGDEESARRVLAEQPAVLDELSDVEAAAIVAAAESGAVQAVRLMLDLGFPVDARSRDRGETALHAAAYAGSADTVRVLLEHGADIEARDATWNSPPLDWALVGSGEQPGTAPGPDWTRTVALLLDSGASTAEITLSPDAQKPPSAEVAQFLRSRGIGPAGQ
;
A
#
# COMPACT_ATOMS: atom_id res chain seq x y z
N MET A 1 5.40 15.30 60.42
CA MET A 1 6.18 15.96 59.36
C MET A 1 6.39 14.93 58.24
N PRO A 2 6.00 15.18 56.99
CA PRO A 2 6.34 14.26 55.93
C PRO A 2 7.88 14.24 55.79
N THR A 3 8.46 13.06 55.80
CA THR A 3 9.89 12.84 55.55
C THR A 3 10.26 13.31 54.18
N LEU A 4 11.27 14.17 54.04
CA LEU A 4 11.81 14.56 52.75
C LEU A 4 12.28 13.29 52.01
N PRO A 5 11.97 13.15 50.72
CA PRO A 5 12.43 11.99 49.94
C PRO A 5 13.96 11.94 49.89
N ASP A 6 14.52 10.72 49.88
CA ASP A 6 15.95 10.48 49.77
C ASP A 6 16.55 11.17 48.53
N PRO A 7 17.64 11.96 48.67
CA PRO A 7 18.29 12.58 47.51
C PRO A 7 18.69 11.61 46.41
N GLY A 8 19.01 10.36 46.70
CA GLY A 8 19.30 9.30 45.74
C GLY A 8 18.07 8.82 44.98
N GLU A 9 16.91 8.85 45.63
CA GLU A 9 15.62 8.49 44.97
C GLU A 9 15.15 9.62 44.05
N LEU A 10 15.29 10.88 44.48
CA LEU A 10 15.00 12.05 43.63
C LEU A 10 15.86 12.09 42.37
N ARG A 11 17.14 11.73 42.51
CA ARG A 11 18.07 11.67 41.37
C ARG A 11 17.69 10.55 40.39
N ARG A 12 17.36 9.36 40.88
CA ARG A 12 16.87 8.24 40.03
C ARG A 12 15.56 8.60 39.30
N GLN A 13 14.59 9.19 40.00
CA GLN A 13 13.35 9.65 39.42
C GLN A 13 13.57 10.74 38.34
N ALA A 14 14.53 11.64 38.53
CA ALA A 14 14.91 12.64 37.55
C ALA A 14 15.57 12.01 36.29
N GLU A 15 16.45 11.03 36.49
CA GLU A 15 17.11 10.29 35.40
C GLU A 15 16.12 9.44 34.62
N ASP A 16 15.15 8.79 35.27
CA ASP A 16 14.08 8.02 34.60
C ASP A 16 13.12 8.93 33.81
N ARG A 17 12.75 10.10 34.39
CA ARG A 17 11.95 11.10 33.65
C ARG A 17 12.68 11.64 32.42
N ALA A 18 13.99 11.94 32.54
CA ALA A 18 14.79 12.42 31.43
C ALA A 18 14.91 11.37 30.32
N ARG A 19 15.06 10.10 30.70
CA ARG A 19 15.08 8.98 29.73
C ARG A 19 13.75 8.84 29.03
N SER A 20 12.64 8.82 29.77
CA SER A 20 11.28 8.74 29.22
C SER A 20 10.97 9.90 28.28
N LEU A 21 11.40 11.13 28.61
CA LEU A 21 11.22 12.29 27.75
C LEU A 21 12.02 12.17 26.44
N THR A 22 13.26 11.67 26.52
CA THR A 22 14.11 11.45 25.34
C THR A 22 13.48 10.42 24.41
N GLU A 23 12.99 9.29 24.94
CA GLU A 23 12.29 8.26 24.15
C GLU A 23 11.01 8.82 23.50
N THR A 24 10.26 9.66 24.20
CA THR A 24 9.07 10.31 23.68
C THR A 24 9.40 11.30 22.57
N VAL A 25 10.49 12.10 22.72
CA VAL A 25 10.99 13.01 21.67
C VAL A 25 11.42 12.22 20.43
N ASP A 26 12.14 11.11 20.61
CA ASP A 26 12.56 10.28 19.48
C ASP A 26 11.38 9.67 18.74
N ALA A 27 10.38 9.16 19.45
CA ALA A 27 9.13 8.66 18.87
C ALA A 27 8.35 9.78 18.12
N PHE A 28 8.30 10.98 18.69
CA PHE A 28 7.71 12.16 18.06
C PHE A 28 8.41 12.55 16.76
N LEU A 29 9.75 12.64 16.78
CA LEU A 29 10.54 13.00 15.60
C LEU A 29 10.37 11.97 14.49
N ALA A 30 10.45 10.66 14.81
CA ALA A 30 10.24 9.57 13.85
C ALA A 30 8.83 9.63 13.23
N ALA A 31 7.81 9.88 14.04
CA ALA A 31 6.43 10.00 13.55
C ALA A 31 6.20 11.28 12.70
N SER A 32 6.93 12.37 13.01
CA SER A 32 6.82 13.66 12.31
C SER A 32 7.38 13.63 10.88
N VAL A 33 8.33 12.77 10.60
CA VAL A 33 8.95 12.60 9.26
C VAL A 33 8.44 11.34 8.55
N GLY A 34 7.93 10.35 9.27
CA GLY A 34 7.35 9.12 8.74
C GLY A 34 5.88 9.26 8.32
N TYR A 35 5.26 8.14 7.92
CA TYR A 35 3.85 8.10 7.48
C TYR A 35 2.84 8.17 8.64
N ARG A 36 3.25 8.59 9.85
CA ARG A 36 2.45 8.53 11.08
C ARG A 36 2.17 9.90 11.71
N LEU A 37 1.88 10.91 10.91
CA LEU A 37 1.64 12.28 11.40
C LEU A 37 0.54 12.35 12.48
N GLY A 38 -0.51 11.54 12.37
CA GLY A 38 -1.54 11.44 13.41
C GLY A 38 -1.01 10.92 14.76
N GLN A 39 0.03 10.08 14.75
CA GLN A 39 0.72 9.66 15.97
C GLN A 39 1.57 10.81 16.53
N ALA A 40 2.31 11.54 15.69
CA ALA A 40 3.07 12.71 16.11
C ALA A 40 2.17 13.76 16.76
N ALA A 41 1.01 14.03 16.16
CA ALA A 41 0.04 14.98 16.71
C ALA A 41 -0.50 14.54 18.09
N ARG A 42 -0.78 13.25 18.28
CA ARG A 42 -1.19 12.71 19.60
C ARG A 42 -0.09 12.83 20.65
N ILE A 43 1.16 12.48 20.30
CA ILE A 43 2.31 12.61 21.22
C ILE A 43 2.47 14.08 21.62
N LEU A 44 2.42 15.01 20.67
CA LEU A 44 2.56 16.45 20.96
C LEU A 44 1.41 16.98 21.83
N ALA A 45 0.18 16.50 21.65
CA ALA A 45 -0.96 16.87 22.46
C ALA A 45 -0.85 16.34 23.90
N GLN A 46 -0.27 15.15 24.11
CA GLN A 46 -0.06 14.54 25.42
C GLN A 46 1.15 15.11 26.17
N SER A 47 2.17 15.58 25.43
CA SER A 47 3.43 16.10 25.98
C SER A 47 3.84 17.39 25.25
N PRO A 48 3.13 18.52 25.47
CA PRO A 48 3.39 19.78 24.75
C PRO A 48 4.80 20.34 24.95
N GLU A 49 5.46 20.01 26.06
CA GLU A 49 6.84 20.40 26.39
C GLU A 49 7.86 19.91 25.35
N ILE A 50 7.53 18.87 24.58
CA ILE A 50 8.39 18.35 23.50
C ILE A 50 8.67 19.43 22.44
N ALA A 51 7.72 20.30 22.16
CA ALA A 51 7.87 21.34 21.16
C ALA A 51 9.10 22.23 21.45
N GLY A 52 9.35 22.49 22.73
CA GLY A 52 10.48 23.28 23.18
C GLY A 52 11.74 22.48 23.57
N HIS A 53 11.81 21.17 23.33
CA HIS A 53 12.84 20.34 23.92
C HIS A 53 14.24 20.57 23.31
N ASN A 54 14.38 20.54 22.00
CA ASN A 54 15.67 20.68 21.32
C ASN A 54 15.53 21.29 19.89
N LEU A 55 16.67 21.54 19.21
CA LEU A 55 16.69 22.08 17.86
C LEU A 55 15.94 21.16 16.87
N ALA A 56 16.04 19.84 17.01
CA ALA A 56 15.38 18.91 16.07
C ALA A 56 13.85 19.02 16.13
N THR A 57 13.27 19.21 17.34
CA THR A 57 11.82 19.46 17.50
C THR A 57 11.41 20.81 16.92
N ALA A 58 12.21 21.85 17.10
CA ALA A 58 11.97 23.17 16.51
C ALA A 58 12.00 23.12 14.97
N LEU A 59 12.97 22.39 14.39
CA LEU A 59 13.11 22.21 12.93
C LEU A 59 11.87 21.53 12.31
N VAL A 60 11.44 20.37 12.88
CA VAL A 60 10.32 19.63 12.31
C VAL A 60 8.97 20.31 12.55
N LEU A 61 8.84 21.12 13.59
CA LEU A 61 7.62 21.87 13.91
C LEU A 61 7.53 23.23 13.24
N GLY A 62 8.60 23.71 12.61
CA GLY A 62 8.61 25.01 11.94
C GLY A 62 8.71 26.21 12.88
N ASP A 63 9.37 26.04 14.04
CA ASP A 63 9.66 27.16 14.98
C ASP A 63 10.82 28.00 14.45
N GLU A 64 10.50 28.92 13.52
CA GLU A 64 11.50 29.78 12.88
C GLU A 64 12.26 30.64 13.89
N HIS A 65 11.57 31.21 14.88
CA HIS A 65 12.18 32.12 15.83
C HIS A 65 13.31 31.43 16.60
N ARG A 66 13.03 30.28 17.16
CA ARG A 66 14.00 29.49 17.91
C ARG A 66 15.15 29.00 17.05
N VAL A 67 14.85 28.47 15.85
CA VAL A 67 15.91 28.02 14.92
C VAL A 67 16.83 29.17 14.53
N ARG A 68 16.31 30.35 14.30
CA ARG A 68 17.09 31.55 14.00
C ARG A 68 18.00 31.93 15.15
N GLU A 69 17.48 31.98 16.38
CA GLU A 69 18.28 32.29 17.58
C GLU A 69 19.43 31.28 17.78
N GLU A 70 19.16 30.00 17.59
CA GLU A 70 20.19 28.98 17.76
C GLU A 70 21.28 29.06 16.68
N ILE A 71 20.90 29.31 15.40
CA ILE A 71 21.86 29.52 14.30
C ILE A 71 22.66 30.82 14.48
N ASP A 72 22.04 31.90 14.94
CA ASP A 72 22.75 33.17 15.20
C ASP A 72 23.76 33.03 16.35
N ARG A 73 23.48 32.13 17.32
CA ARG A 73 24.42 31.81 18.42
C ARG A 73 25.53 30.86 18.00
N ASP A 74 25.24 29.92 17.13
CA ASP A 74 26.18 28.92 16.62
C ASP A 74 25.94 28.68 15.11
N PRO A 75 26.59 29.47 14.24
CA PRO A 75 26.42 29.35 12.77
C PRO A 75 26.82 27.99 12.18
N GLU A 76 27.65 27.20 12.87
CA GLU A 76 28.02 25.87 12.40
C GLU A 76 26.84 24.90 12.39
N LEU A 77 25.78 25.17 13.16
CA LEU A 77 24.56 24.38 13.18
C LEU A 77 23.94 24.21 11.80
N VAL A 78 24.11 25.17 10.89
CA VAL A 78 23.56 25.12 9.52
C VAL A 78 23.95 23.85 8.77
N THR A 79 25.17 23.40 8.95
CA THR A 79 25.75 22.22 8.26
C THR A 79 26.00 21.02 9.19
N ARG A 80 25.88 21.24 10.52
CA ARG A 80 26.15 20.20 11.51
C ARG A 80 25.13 19.06 11.38
N ARG A 81 25.65 17.84 11.31
CA ARG A 81 24.81 16.65 11.26
C ARG A 81 24.38 16.21 12.67
N ASP A 82 23.12 15.87 12.83
CA ASP A 82 22.63 15.23 14.03
C ASP A 82 23.29 13.84 14.15
N PRO A 83 23.98 13.52 15.24
CA PRO A 83 24.72 12.26 15.41
C PRO A 83 23.83 11.02 15.41
N ARG A 84 22.53 11.16 15.70
CA ARG A 84 21.56 10.05 15.73
C ARG A 84 21.00 9.72 14.36
N THR A 85 20.71 10.74 13.53
CA THR A 85 20.06 10.58 12.25
C THR A 85 21.02 10.76 11.06
N GLY A 86 22.18 11.40 11.26
CA GLY A 86 23.08 11.82 10.21
C GLY A 86 22.53 12.99 9.35
N TRP A 87 21.38 13.56 9.74
CA TRP A 87 20.70 14.61 9.01
C TRP A 87 21.28 16.00 9.32
N THR A 88 21.35 16.86 8.32
CA THR A 88 21.52 18.30 8.56
C THR A 88 20.17 18.93 8.91
N PRO A 89 20.15 20.14 9.48
CA PRO A 89 18.90 20.86 9.72
C PRO A 89 18.00 20.97 8.49
N LEU A 90 18.57 21.19 7.30
CA LEU A 90 17.79 21.29 6.07
C LEU A 90 17.08 19.96 5.73
N HIS A 91 17.71 18.80 5.95
CA HIS A 91 17.06 17.51 5.77
C HIS A 91 15.84 17.34 6.70
N ALA A 92 15.99 17.71 7.97
CA ALA A 92 14.91 17.58 8.95
C ALA A 92 13.68 18.41 8.56
N VAL A 93 13.91 19.63 8.07
CA VAL A 93 12.86 20.54 7.57
C VAL A 93 12.20 19.97 6.32
N CYS A 94 12.99 19.51 5.34
CA CYS A 94 12.49 18.95 4.08
C CYS A 94 11.67 17.67 4.29
N ALA A 95 12.03 16.85 5.26
CA ALA A 95 11.33 15.60 5.57
C ALA A 95 10.09 15.80 6.46
N SER A 96 9.87 16.99 7.02
CA SER A 96 8.77 17.24 7.94
C SER A 96 7.41 17.15 7.25
N ARG A 97 6.52 16.32 7.80
CA ARG A 97 5.12 16.22 7.33
C ARG A 97 4.19 17.26 7.93
N TRP A 98 4.69 18.07 8.86
CA TRP A 98 3.94 19.18 9.45
C TRP A 98 3.66 20.33 8.48
N HIS A 99 4.25 20.33 7.27
CA HIS A 99 3.87 21.26 6.19
C HIS A 99 2.38 21.17 5.80
N ARG A 100 1.70 20.05 6.15
CA ARG A 100 0.25 19.87 5.95
C ARG A 100 -0.60 20.63 6.97
N ASP A 101 0.01 21.11 8.05
CA ASP A 101 -0.60 22.02 9.01
C ASP A 101 -0.29 23.49 8.56
N PRO A 102 -1.31 24.27 8.15
CA PRO A 102 -1.10 25.64 7.67
C PRO A 102 -0.37 26.54 8.68
N ALA A 103 -0.56 26.31 9.98
CA ALA A 103 0.10 27.08 11.03
C ALA A 103 1.61 26.84 11.07
N ARG A 104 2.08 25.69 10.59
CA ARG A 104 3.50 25.28 10.61
C ARG A 104 4.19 25.40 9.26
N ALA A 105 3.42 25.30 8.18
CA ALA A 105 3.94 25.34 6.81
C ALA A 105 4.78 26.58 6.53
N ALA A 106 4.32 27.76 6.94
CA ALA A 106 5.03 29.02 6.77
C ALA A 106 6.39 29.05 7.50
N GLY A 107 6.42 28.52 8.73
CA GLY A 107 7.64 28.43 9.53
C GLY A 107 8.65 27.45 8.93
N LEU A 108 8.19 26.27 8.47
CA LEU A 108 9.06 25.31 7.77
C LEU A 108 9.69 25.92 6.52
N PHE A 109 8.90 26.63 5.70
CA PHE A 109 9.41 27.32 4.52
C PHE A 109 10.43 28.42 4.88
N ALA A 110 10.13 29.22 5.92
CA ALA A 110 11.03 30.27 6.39
C ALA A 110 12.37 29.71 6.91
N ILE A 111 12.32 28.58 7.64
CA ILE A 111 13.54 27.90 8.11
C ILE A 111 14.34 27.34 6.93
N ALA A 112 13.69 26.66 5.95
CA ALA A 112 14.40 26.17 4.77
C ALA A 112 15.13 27.28 4.04
N ARG A 113 14.46 28.43 3.84
CA ARG A 113 15.06 29.63 3.22
C ARG A 113 16.22 30.16 4.07
N LEU A 114 16.05 30.31 5.37
CA LEU A 114 17.11 30.75 6.28
C LEU A 114 18.35 29.88 6.17
N LEU A 115 18.19 28.56 6.20
CA LEU A 115 19.29 27.60 6.13
C LEU A 115 20.04 27.72 4.79
N LEU A 116 19.32 27.81 3.68
CA LEU A 116 19.91 27.99 2.35
C LEU A 116 20.62 29.36 2.22
N ASP A 117 20.04 30.43 2.75
CA ASP A 117 20.65 31.77 2.80
C ASP A 117 21.94 31.81 3.65
N ARG A 118 22.06 30.87 4.63
CA ARG A 118 23.24 30.71 5.48
C ARG A 118 24.23 29.65 4.96
N GLY A 119 24.05 29.15 3.74
CA GLY A 119 24.99 28.26 3.07
C GLY A 119 24.75 26.76 3.28
N ALA A 120 23.55 26.35 3.66
CA ALA A 120 23.19 24.93 3.59
C ALA A 120 23.24 24.43 2.13
N ASP A 121 23.84 23.29 1.91
CA ASP A 121 23.95 22.67 0.58
C ASP A 121 22.59 22.06 0.16
N PRO A 122 21.94 22.54 -0.91
CA PRO A 122 20.67 21.99 -1.39
C PRO A 122 20.81 20.57 -1.97
N ASN A 123 22.04 20.14 -2.33
CA ASN A 123 22.36 18.80 -2.84
C ASN A 123 22.96 17.88 -1.77
N GLY A 124 22.92 18.31 -0.52
CA GLY A 124 23.44 17.52 0.59
C GLY A 124 22.80 16.14 0.67
N GLN A 125 23.64 15.10 0.81
CA GLN A 125 23.19 13.72 0.94
C GLN A 125 23.38 13.24 2.38
N THR A 126 22.48 12.35 2.86
CA THR A 126 22.67 11.64 4.11
C THR A 126 23.19 10.23 3.81
N ARG A 127 24.01 9.70 4.71
CA ARG A 127 24.21 8.25 4.83
C ARG A 127 23.19 7.79 5.87
N GLY A 128 22.03 7.30 5.40
CA GLY A 128 20.94 6.92 6.28
C GLY A 128 21.33 5.83 7.27
N ASP A 129 20.98 6.00 8.53
CA ASP A 129 20.80 4.89 9.45
C ASP A 129 19.43 4.25 9.09
N ARG A 130 19.41 2.92 8.83
CA ARG A 130 18.21 2.14 8.50
C ARG A 130 17.05 2.27 9.52
N ARG A 131 17.33 2.86 10.67
CA ARG A 131 16.37 3.05 11.75
C ARG A 131 15.39 4.20 11.51
N TRP A 132 15.82 5.27 10.80
CA TRP A 132 15.06 6.50 10.62
C TRP A 132 14.58 6.69 9.17
N TRP A 133 15.43 6.33 8.20
CA TRP A 133 15.11 6.36 6.79
C TRP A 133 16.04 5.39 6.04
N PRO A 134 15.51 4.36 5.36
CA PRO A 134 16.36 3.26 4.84
C PRO A 134 17.25 3.62 3.66
N LEU A 135 17.16 4.82 3.09
CA LEU A 135 17.83 5.18 1.84
C LEU A 135 18.78 6.38 2.01
N ARG A 136 19.80 6.44 1.17
CA ARG A 136 20.56 7.67 0.94
C ARG A 136 19.55 8.71 0.42
N CYS A 137 19.27 9.73 1.24
CA CYS A 137 18.28 10.72 0.89
C CYS A 137 19.02 12.02 0.54
N ALA A 138 18.93 12.45 -0.70
CA ALA A 138 19.19 13.83 -1.04
C ALA A 138 18.13 14.73 -0.41
N ILE A 139 18.43 16.00 -0.18
CA ILE A 139 17.49 16.94 0.44
C ILE A 139 16.21 17.07 -0.38
N ILE A 140 16.34 17.07 -1.72
CA ILE A 140 15.20 17.14 -2.62
C ILE A 140 14.36 15.87 -2.58
N SER A 141 14.96 14.68 -2.43
CA SER A 141 14.21 13.43 -2.21
C SER A 141 13.36 13.48 -0.94
N ALA A 142 13.88 14.05 0.15
CA ALA A 142 13.12 14.22 1.37
C ALA A 142 11.89 15.12 1.13
N ALA A 143 12.05 16.23 0.42
CA ALA A 143 10.95 17.14 0.08
C ALA A 143 9.95 16.50 -0.89
N SER A 144 10.42 15.73 -1.88
CA SER A 144 9.60 15.03 -2.86
C SER A 144 8.76 13.92 -2.20
N SER A 145 9.35 13.14 -1.28
CA SER A 145 8.65 12.09 -0.53
C SER A 145 7.49 12.59 0.33
N VAL A 146 7.56 13.84 0.81
CA VAL A 146 6.48 14.46 1.60
C VAL A 146 5.59 15.38 0.77
N HIS A 147 5.94 15.62 -0.51
CA HIS A 147 5.19 16.48 -1.46
C HIS A 147 5.07 17.92 -0.99
N ASN A 148 6.16 18.48 -0.44
CA ASN A 148 6.23 19.89 -0.03
C ASN A 148 6.65 20.77 -1.21
N GLU A 149 5.70 21.08 -2.10
CA GLU A 149 5.95 21.87 -3.32
C GLU A 149 6.68 23.20 -3.06
N PRO A 150 6.30 24.02 -2.06
CA PRO A 150 7.02 25.27 -1.79
C PRO A 150 8.51 25.07 -1.49
N ILE A 151 8.85 24.02 -0.73
CA ILE A 151 10.25 23.72 -0.40
C ILE A 151 10.97 23.11 -1.61
N ILE A 152 10.32 22.23 -2.40
CA ILE A 152 10.89 21.68 -3.64
C ILE A 152 11.27 22.84 -4.58
N ARG A 153 10.36 23.77 -4.82
CA ARG A 153 10.60 24.95 -5.66
C ARG A 153 11.78 25.77 -5.15
N LEU A 154 11.81 26.05 -3.86
CA LEU A 154 12.90 26.78 -3.23
C LEU A 154 14.25 26.08 -3.42
N LEU A 155 14.30 24.76 -3.25
CA LEU A 155 15.52 23.96 -3.43
C LEU A 155 16.02 24.03 -4.87
N LEU A 156 15.11 23.88 -5.84
CA LEU A 156 15.42 23.96 -7.27
C LEU A 156 15.94 25.36 -7.64
N GLU A 157 15.31 26.45 -7.16
CA GLU A 157 15.76 27.83 -7.34
C GLU A 157 17.15 28.08 -6.73
N ARG A 158 17.55 27.27 -5.75
CA ARG A 158 18.87 27.33 -5.08
C ARG A 158 19.89 26.32 -5.63
N GLY A 159 19.58 25.68 -6.78
CA GLY A 159 20.51 24.81 -7.51
C GLY A 159 20.49 23.35 -7.07
N ALA A 160 19.40 22.88 -6.47
CA ALA A 160 19.20 21.45 -6.30
C ALA A 160 19.08 20.77 -7.66
N THR A 161 19.72 19.60 -7.79
CA THR A 161 19.74 18.78 -9.02
C THR A 161 19.02 17.47 -8.75
N PRO A 162 17.74 17.32 -9.19
CA PRO A 162 16.98 16.08 -9.03
C PRO A 162 17.63 14.90 -9.77
N ASP A 163 17.44 13.70 -9.22
CA ASP A 163 17.84 12.44 -9.83
C ASP A 163 16.63 11.50 -10.02
N ASP A 164 16.90 10.27 -10.48
CA ASP A 164 15.85 9.25 -10.72
C ASP A 164 15.09 8.87 -9.45
N ASN A 165 15.78 8.81 -8.32
CA ASN A 165 15.17 8.52 -7.02
C ASN A 165 14.21 9.66 -6.56
N ASP A 166 14.47 10.89 -6.97
CA ASP A 166 13.56 12.02 -6.70
C ASP A 166 12.25 11.90 -7.48
N LEU A 167 12.35 11.50 -8.76
CA LEU A 167 11.18 11.23 -9.60
C LEU A 167 10.38 10.03 -9.06
N TYR A 168 11.05 8.96 -8.68
CA TYR A 168 10.43 7.78 -8.07
C TYR A 168 9.68 8.14 -6.78
N ASN A 169 10.34 8.84 -5.85
CA ASN A 169 9.72 9.26 -4.60
C ASN A 169 8.54 10.22 -4.80
N ALA A 170 8.61 11.10 -5.80
CA ALA A 170 7.51 12.00 -6.13
C ALA A 170 6.29 11.25 -6.69
N GLY A 171 6.48 10.04 -7.23
CA GLY A 171 5.44 9.25 -7.89
C GLY A 171 4.38 8.64 -6.97
N PHE A 172 4.64 8.52 -5.67
CA PHE A 172 3.76 7.78 -4.73
C PHE A 172 2.49 8.50 -4.26
N ALA A 173 2.37 9.80 -4.42
CA ALA A 173 1.20 10.51 -3.90
C ALA A 173 0.08 10.66 -4.93
N ALA A 174 -1.13 10.92 -4.42
CA ALA A 174 -2.28 11.22 -5.27
C ALA A 174 -2.08 12.48 -6.14
N ASP A 175 -1.30 13.45 -5.67
CA ASP A 175 -0.94 14.68 -6.38
C ASP A 175 0.46 14.62 -7.04
N ALA A 176 1.00 13.42 -7.25
CA ALA A 176 2.32 13.18 -7.83
C ALA A 176 2.57 13.95 -9.13
N ALA A 177 1.58 14.03 -10.01
CA ALA A 177 1.70 14.74 -11.30
C ALA A 177 2.18 16.20 -11.14
N ARG A 178 1.75 16.88 -10.08
CA ARG A 178 2.15 18.26 -9.82
C ARG A 178 3.61 18.37 -9.36
N CYS A 179 4.03 17.46 -8.48
CA CYS A 179 5.41 17.40 -8.02
C CYS A 179 6.36 17.01 -9.16
N LEU A 180 6.00 16.02 -9.96
CA LEU A 180 6.77 15.59 -11.13
C LEU A 180 6.94 16.72 -12.15
N ARG A 181 5.87 17.44 -12.49
CA ARG A 181 5.98 18.62 -13.38
C ARG A 181 6.96 19.63 -12.86
N LEU A 182 6.92 19.93 -11.57
CA LEU A 182 7.84 20.88 -10.97
C LEU A 182 9.31 20.46 -11.11
N LEU A 183 9.62 19.18 -10.89
CA LEU A 183 10.95 18.64 -11.07
C LEU A 183 11.39 18.71 -12.55
N ILE A 184 10.51 18.33 -13.46
CA ILE A 184 10.75 18.30 -14.91
C ILE A 184 10.95 19.72 -15.47
N ASP A 185 10.11 20.68 -15.09
CA ASP A 185 10.18 22.08 -15.54
C ASP A 185 11.50 22.75 -15.13
N HIS A 186 12.17 22.23 -14.09
CA HIS A 186 13.48 22.71 -13.65
C HIS A 186 14.65 21.93 -14.22
N GLY A 187 14.43 21.19 -15.31
CA GLY A 187 15.50 20.60 -16.12
C GLY A 187 15.86 19.16 -15.80
N THR A 188 15.03 18.44 -15.04
CA THR A 188 15.22 17.00 -14.86
C THR A 188 15.07 16.28 -16.20
N ASN A 189 16.11 15.59 -16.63
CA ASN A 189 16.09 14.84 -17.88
C ASN A 189 15.42 13.48 -17.70
N VAL A 190 14.12 13.45 -17.87
CA VAL A 190 13.29 12.23 -17.71
C VAL A 190 13.76 11.11 -18.63
N ALA A 191 14.15 11.39 -19.86
CA ALA A 191 14.60 10.36 -20.82
C ALA A 191 15.85 9.61 -20.34
N GLN A 192 16.68 10.23 -19.51
CA GLN A 192 17.88 9.61 -18.93
C GLN A 192 17.65 9.01 -17.55
N LEU A 193 16.72 9.58 -16.78
CA LEU A 193 16.57 9.30 -15.35
C LEU A 193 15.30 8.48 -15.01
N ALA A 194 14.41 8.19 -15.98
CA ALA A 194 13.08 7.65 -15.69
C ALA A 194 12.98 6.12 -15.66
N GLU A 195 14.08 5.37 -15.49
CA GLU A 195 14.02 3.90 -15.48
C GLU A 195 13.09 3.34 -14.39
N GLN A 196 13.13 3.91 -13.18
CA GLN A 196 12.26 3.56 -12.05
C GLN A 196 11.11 4.55 -11.82
N ALA A 197 11.19 5.76 -12.39
CA ALA A 197 10.21 6.82 -12.10
C ALA A 197 8.76 6.44 -12.43
N LEU A 198 8.55 5.53 -13.38
CA LEU A 198 7.22 5.01 -13.73
C LEU A 198 6.68 3.96 -12.75
N ALA A 199 7.54 3.28 -11.97
CA ALA A 199 7.12 2.18 -11.12
C ALA A 199 6.09 2.64 -10.07
N ALA A 200 6.40 3.68 -9.29
CA ALA A 200 5.50 4.20 -8.27
C ALA A 200 4.14 4.67 -8.82
N PRO A 201 4.06 5.50 -9.89
CA PRO A 201 2.78 5.86 -10.49
C PRO A 201 1.98 4.68 -11.05
N ILE A 202 2.65 3.67 -11.60
CA ILE A 202 1.98 2.47 -12.14
C ILE A 202 1.45 1.63 -10.97
N SER A 203 2.27 1.34 -9.96
CA SER A 203 1.85 0.54 -8.80
C SER A 203 0.69 1.18 -8.01
N THR A 204 0.55 2.51 -8.08
CA THR A 204 -0.55 3.26 -7.46
C THR A 204 -1.72 3.57 -8.39
N GLY A 205 -1.65 3.19 -9.67
CA GLY A 205 -2.67 3.48 -10.68
C GLY A 205 -2.80 4.99 -11.01
N ASN A 206 -1.76 5.79 -10.81
CA ASN A 206 -1.82 7.25 -10.99
C ASN A 206 -1.64 7.67 -12.45
N VAL A 207 -2.73 7.64 -13.23
CA VAL A 207 -2.77 7.99 -14.65
C VAL A 207 -2.16 9.38 -14.93
N ALA A 208 -2.46 10.36 -14.09
CA ALA A 208 -1.97 11.74 -14.28
C ALA A 208 -0.44 11.83 -14.15
N ALA A 209 0.14 11.10 -13.20
CA ALA A 209 1.58 11.05 -12.99
C ALA A 209 2.29 10.30 -14.15
N VAL A 210 1.74 9.16 -14.57
CA VAL A 210 2.26 8.42 -15.75
C VAL A 210 2.23 9.28 -17.00
N ARG A 211 1.13 10.00 -17.25
CA ARG A 211 1.01 10.93 -18.40
C ARG A 211 2.10 11.99 -18.38
N VAL A 212 2.36 12.62 -17.23
CA VAL A 212 3.40 13.65 -17.09
C VAL A 212 4.78 13.10 -17.43
N LEU A 213 5.11 11.90 -16.97
CA LEU A 213 6.40 11.25 -17.27
C LEU A 213 6.53 10.89 -18.74
N LEU A 214 5.48 10.35 -19.36
CA LEU A 214 5.48 10.00 -20.79
C LEU A 214 5.57 11.23 -21.68
N GLU A 215 4.83 12.32 -21.38
CA GLU A 215 4.92 13.61 -22.09
C GLU A 215 6.32 14.21 -21.98
N ALA A 216 7.04 13.96 -20.89
CA ALA A 216 8.42 14.38 -20.68
C ALA A 216 9.47 13.45 -21.29
N GLY A 217 9.05 12.39 -21.99
CA GLY A 217 9.91 11.48 -22.74
C GLY A 217 10.41 10.27 -21.97
N ALA A 218 9.69 9.81 -20.94
CA ALA A 218 9.98 8.53 -20.29
C ALA A 218 9.90 7.39 -21.32
N ASP A 219 10.95 6.55 -21.33
CA ASP A 219 11.04 5.43 -22.25
C ASP A 219 10.48 4.15 -21.63
N LEU A 220 9.35 3.68 -22.11
CA LEU A 220 8.68 2.47 -21.64
C LEU A 220 9.52 1.19 -21.83
N ALA A 221 10.42 1.17 -22.80
CA ALA A 221 11.32 0.03 -23.02
C ALA A 221 12.37 -0.12 -21.92
N ARG A 222 12.60 0.92 -21.14
CA ARG A 222 13.54 0.94 -20.01
C ARG A 222 12.84 0.79 -18.65
N TYR A 223 11.56 0.49 -18.65
CA TYR A 223 10.79 0.36 -17.43
C TYR A 223 11.40 -0.69 -16.49
N ARG A 224 11.47 -0.33 -15.20
CA ARG A 224 11.84 -1.22 -14.10
C ARG A 224 10.74 -1.23 -13.05
N ASP A 225 10.53 -2.38 -12.44
CA ASP A 225 9.59 -2.54 -11.33
C ASP A 225 10.08 -1.83 -10.04
N ASP A 226 9.30 -1.92 -8.97
CA ASP A 226 9.63 -1.31 -7.67
C ASP A 226 10.93 -1.86 -7.06
N ASP A 227 11.33 -3.08 -7.41
CA ASP A 227 12.59 -3.71 -6.99
C ASP A 227 13.78 -3.34 -7.90
N GLY A 228 13.53 -2.60 -8.98
CA GLY A 228 14.53 -2.16 -9.96
C GLY A 228 14.88 -3.19 -11.01
N HIS A 229 14.09 -4.25 -11.19
CA HIS A 229 14.30 -5.25 -12.23
C HIS A 229 13.66 -4.82 -13.55
N PRO A 230 14.30 -5.11 -14.71
CA PRO A 230 13.64 -4.90 -16.01
C PRO A 230 12.33 -5.66 -16.09
N ALA A 231 11.25 -4.98 -16.45
CA ALA A 231 9.92 -5.56 -16.50
C ALA A 231 9.10 -5.04 -17.69
N ALA A 232 8.11 -5.81 -18.12
CA ALA A 232 7.16 -5.38 -19.14
C ALA A 232 6.06 -4.51 -18.49
N VAL A 233 5.92 -3.28 -18.98
CA VAL A 233 5.08 -2.26 -18.34
C VAL A 233 3.58 -2.61 -18.34
N VAL A 234 3.06 -3.21 -19.42
CA VAL A 234 1.63 -3.58 -19.51
C VAL A 234 1.27 -4.71 -18.57
N PRO A 235 2.02 -5.84 -18.52
CA PRO A 235 1.82 -6.86 -17.50
C PRO A 235 1.97 -6.35 -16.06
N ALA A 236 2.93 -5.45 -15.79
CA ALA A 236 3.09 -4.84 -14.46
C ALA A 236 1.87 -4.01 -14.06
N ALA A 237 1.34 -3.19 -14.96
CA ALA A 237 0.13 -2.40 -14.72
C ALA A 237 -1.11 -3.28 -14.50
N LEU A 238 -1.23 -4.40 -15.22
CA LEU A 238 -2.29 -5.39 -15.01
C LEU A 238 -2.17 -6.06 -13.63
N ALA A 239 -0.96 -6.44 -13.24
CA ALA A 239 -0.71 -7.04 -11.93
C ALA A 239 -1.01 -6.08 -10.78
N ALA A 240 -0.76 -4.77 -10.97
CA ALA A 240 -1.13 -3.71 -10.04
C ALA A 240 -2.64 -3.40 -10.00
N GLY A 241 -3.45 -4.04 -10.86
CA GLY A 241 -4.90 -3.81 -10.93
C GLY A 241 -5.29 -2.47 -11.56
N CYS A 242 -4.45 -1.91 -12.41
CA CYS A 242 -4.69 -0.62 -13.04
C CYS A 242 -5.93 -0.62 -13.94
N ASP A 243 -6.55 0.56 -14.06
CA ASP A 243 -7.73 0.77 -14.89
C ASP A 243 -7.39 0.78 -16.40
N VAL A 244 -8.42 0.59 -17.21
CA VAL A 244 -8.33 0.63 -18.69
C VAL A 244 -7.66 1.91 -19.18
N GLU A 245 -7.94 3.05 -18.56
CA GLU A 245 -7.35 4.34 -18.96
C GLU A 245 -5.82 4.33 -18.87
N LEU A 246 -5.26 3.74 -17.82
CA LEU A 246 -3.80 3.64 -17.67
C LEU A 246 -3.19 2.72 -18.71
N ILE A 247 -3.80 1.56 -18.95
CA ILE A 247 -3.34 0.60 -19.96
C ILE A 247 -3.40 1.23 -21.35
N GLU A 248 -4.49 1.93 -21.69
CA GLU A 248 -4.62 2.65 -22.96
C GLU A 248 -3.55 3.73 -23.13
N LEU A 249 -3.26 4.47 -22.06
CA LEU A 249 -2.19 5.47 -22.04
C LEU A 249 -0.83 4.84 -22.38
N LEU A 250 -0.49 3.72 -21.74
CA LEU A 250 0.77 3.01 -21.98
C LEU A 250 0.87 2.50 -23.42
N LEU A 251 -0.17 1.84 -23.92
CA LEU A 251 -0.22 1.31 -25.28
C LEU A 251 -0.14 2.43 -26.34
N THR A 252 -0.82 3.56 -26.11
CA THR A 252 -0.77 4.74 -27.00
C THR A 252 0.63 5.34 -27.09
N HIS A 253 1.43 5.21 -26.01
CA HIS A 253 2.82 5.67 -25.98
C HIS A 253 3.83 4.59 -26.38
N GLY A 254 3.37 3.50 -27.01
CA GLY A 254 4.25 2.51 -27.62
C GLY A 254 4.68 1.36 -26.72
N ALA A 255 3.97 1.12 -25.61
CA ALA A 255 4.16 -0.12 -24.87
C ALA A 255 3.85 -1.34 -25.75
N ASP A 256 4.69 -2.36 -25.67
CA ASP A 256 4.48 -3.61 -26.39
C ASP A 256 3.31 -4.40 -25.77
N PRO A 257 2.18 -4.59 -26.49
CA PRO A 257 1.04 -5.34 -25.97
C PRO A 257 1.31 -6.85 -25.82
N ASP A 258 2.33 -7.36 -26.51
CA ASP A 258 2.72 -8.78 -26.51
C ASP A 258 3.88 -9.09 -25.53
N ALA A 259 4.41 -8.08 -24.86
CA ALA A 259 5.50 -8.28 -23.89
C ALA A 259 5.05 -9.23 -22.78
N PRO A 260 5.81 -10.31 -22.51
CA PRO A 260 5.44 -11.29 -21.49
C PRO A 260 5.65 -10.75 -20.06
N GLY A 261 4.73 -11.10 -19.17
CA GLY A 261 4.88 -10.89 -17.74
C GLY A 261 5.90 -11.84 -17.11
N PRO A 262 6.14 -11.74 -15.78
CA PRO A 262 7.09 -12.60 -15.05
C PRO A 262 6.77 -14.09 -15.15
N ASP A 263 5.51 -14.45 -15.37
CA ASP A 263 5.02 -15.81 -15.55
C ASP A 263 5.02 -16.28 -17.03
N GLY A 264 5.54 -15.45 -17.94
CA GLY A 264 5.61 -15.72 -19.36
C GLY A 264 4.28 -15.54 -20.12
N ARG A 265 3.20 -15.11 -19.46
CA ARG A 265 1.91 -14.86 -20.11
C ARG A 265 1.85 -13.43 -20.68
N SER A 266 1.21 -13.30 -21.86
CA SER A 266 0.90 -11.98 -22.42
C SER A 266 -0.19 -11.27 -21.63
N ALA A 267 -0.26 -9.94 -21.78
CA ALA A 267 -1.32 -9.14 -21.19
C ALA A 267 -2.72 -9.61 -21.67
N LEU A 268 -2.85 -10.03 -22.94
CA LEU A 268 -4.12 -10.53 -23.49
C LEU A 268 -4.55 -11.84 -22.82
N ARG A 269 -3.63 -12.77 -22.58
CA ARG A 269 -3.94 -14.00 -21.85
C ARG A 269 -4.40 -13.73 -20.42
N VAL A 270 -3.69 -12.84 -19.71
CA VAL A 270 -4.06 -12.47 -18.34
C VAL A 270 -5.44 -11.81 -18.31
N ALA A 271 -5.71 -10.83 -19.20
CA ALA A 271 -7.01 -10.16 -19.31
C ALA A 271 -8.14 -11.15 -19.66
N THR A 272 -7.87 -12.10 -20.57
CA THR A 272 -8.82 -13.16 -20.93
C THR A 272 -9.11 -14.04 -19.73
N ALA A 273 -8.10 -14.57 -19.04
CA ALA A 273 -8.29 -15.42 -17.86
C ALA A 273 -9.01 -14.67 -16.72
N GLN A 274 -8.81 -13.36 -16.59
CA GLN A 274 -9.49 -12.50 -15.60
C GLN A 274 -10.92 -12.10 -16.00
N GLY A 275 -11.39 -12.42 -17.22
CA GLY A 275 -12.69 -12.01 -17.72
C GLY A 275 -12.82 -10.51 -17.99
N ARG A 276 -11.71 -9.81 -18.25
CA ARG A 276 -11.67 -8.37 -18.50
C ARG A 276 -11.89 -8.10 -20.01
N SER A 277 -13.16 -8.20 -20.44
CA SER A 277 -13.53 -7.96 -21.85
C SER A 277 -13.13 -6.58 -22.35
N ASP A 278 -13.19 -5.57 -21.48
CA ASP A 278 -12.74 -4.21 -21.73
C ASP A 278 -11.25 -4.14 -22.12
N LEU A 279 -10.40 -4.85 -21.36
CA LEU A 279 -8.96 -4.93 -21.64
C LEU A 279 -8.65 -5.81 -22.84
N VAL A 280 -9.36 -6.93 -23.00
CA VAL A 280 -9.20 -7.79 -24.19
C VAL A 280 -9.46 -7.01 -25.47
N GLU A 281 -10.55 -6.23 -25.52
CA GLU A 281 -10.87 -5.40 -26.67
C GLU A 281 -9.82 -4.30 -26.89
N LEU A 282 -9.38 -3.64 -25.81
CA LEU A 282 -8.33 -2.62 -25.86
C LEU A 282 -7.03 -3.18 -26.43
N LEU A 283 -6.55 -4.30 -25.89
CA LEU A 283 -5.29 -4.94 -26.30
C LEU A 283 -5.35 -5.36 -27.78
N ARG A 284 -6.49 -5.95 -28.23
CA ARG A 284 -6.69 -6.30 -29.64
C ARG A 284 -6.68 -5.07 -30.55
N ARG A 285 -7.30 -3.96 -30.16
CA ARG A 285 -7.24 -2.70 -30.91
C ARG A 285 -5.82 -2.18 -31.07
N HIS A 286 -4.96 -2.44 -30.11
CA HIS A 286 -3.54 -2.08 -30.16
C HIS A 286 -2.64 -3.17 -30.74
N GLY A 287 -3.22 -4.20 -31.38
CA GLY A 287 -2.49 -5.20 -32.18
C GLY A 287 -1.94 -6.39 -31.38
N ALA A 288 -2.40 -6.61 -30.16
CA ALA A 288 -2.03 -7.79 -29.39
C ALA A 288 -2.41 -9.08 -30.13
N ARG A 289 -1.48 -10.04 -30.17
CA ARG A 289 -1.72 -11.37 -30.73
C ARG A 289 -2.65 -12.17 -29.82
N ASP A 290 -3.60 -12.89 -30.44
CA ASP A 290 -4.45 -13.81 -29.70
C ASP A 290 -3.65 -15.10 -29.41
N ASP A 291 -3.00 -15.15 -28.28
CA ASP A 291 -2.27 -16.30 -27.76
C ASP A 291 -2.98 -16.97 -26.57
N ALA A 292 -4.26 -16.60 -26.35
CA ALA A 292 -5.09 -17.16 -25.28
C ALA A 292 -5.23 -18.68 -25.46
N THR A 293 -4.99 -19.40 -24.39
CA THR A 293 -5.15 -20.87 -24.34
C THR A 293 -6.62 -21.25 -24.13
N ASP A 294 -6.92 -22.53 -24.27
CA ASP A 294 -8.27 -23.03 -23.95
C ASP A 294 -8.60 -22.89 -22.47
N ILE A 295 -7.59 -22.98 -21.59
CA ILE A 295 -7.74 -22.64 -20.15
C ILE A 295 -8.15 -21.18 -19.97
N ASP A 296 -7.47 -20.24 -20.65
CA ASP A 296 -7.78 -18.79 -20.55
C ASP A 296 -9.24 -18.54 -21.03
N ARG A 297 -9.65 -19.18 -22.12
CA ARG A 297 -11.02 -19.10 -22.66
C ARG A 297 -12.06 -19.71 -21.74
N LEU A 298 -11.75 -20.85 -21.11
CA LEU A 298 -12.61 -21.49 -20.11
C LEU A 298 -12.82 -20.57 -18.91
N LEU A 299 -11.74 -20.00 -18.34
CA LEU A 299 -11.80 -19.07 -17.23
C LEU A 299 -12.60 -17.81 -17.60
N TYR A 300 -12.42 -17.28 -18.80
CA TYR A 300 -13.22 -16.16 -19.31
C TYR A 300 -14.71 -16.49 -19.32
N ALA A 301 -15.08 -17.61 -19.91
CA ALA A 301 -16.48 -18.05 -19.99
C ALA A 301 -17.09 -18.25 -18.59
N CYS A 302 -16.37 -18.89 -17.66
CA CYS A 302 -16.83 -19.09 -16.29
C CYS A 302 -17.08 -17.75 -15.57
N ARG A 303 -16.19 -16.77 -15.71
CA ARG A 303 -16.34 -15.47 -15.06
C ARG A 303 -17.54 -14.66 -15.59
N HIS A 304 -17.91 -14.87 -16.83
CA HIS A 304 -19.09 -14.23 -17.44
C HIS A 304 -20.38 -15.04 -17.27
N GLY A 305 -20.32 -16.22 -16.63
CA GLY A 305 -21.45 -17.13 -16.53
C GLY A 305 -21.90 -17.69 -17.88
N ASP A 306 -21.00 -17.68 -18.88
CA ASP A 306 -21.26 -18.22 -20.22
C ASP A 306 -21.04 -19.74 -20.22
N GLU A 307 -22.05 -20.44 -19.73
CA GLU A 307 -22.05 -21.91 -19.62
C GLU A 307 -21.90 -22.60 -20.98
N GLU A 308 -22.47 -22.04 -22.06
CA GLU A 308 -22.39 -22.61 -23.38
C GLU A 308 -20.94 -22.60 -23.91
N SER A 309 -20.27 -21.44 -23.81
CA SER A 309 -18.86 -21.32 -24.22
C SER A 309 -17.94 -22.17 -23.35
N ALA A 310 -18.16 -22.21 -22.03
CA ALA A 310 -17.38 -23.04 -21.12
C ALA A 310 -17.49 -24.53 -21.47
N ARG A 311 -18.71 -25.03 -21.68
CA ARG A 311 -18.95 -26.43 -22.10
C ARG A 311 -18.41 -26.74 -23.47
N ARG A 312 -18.40 -25.79 -24.39
CA ARG A 312 -17.81 -25.94 -25.72
C ARG A 312 -16.30 -26.18 -25.60
N VAL A 313 -15.60 -25.37 -24.82
CA VAL A 313 -14.16 -25.57 -24.56
C VAL A 313 -13.89 -26.97 -24.01
N LEU A 314 -14.66 -27.42 -23.00
CA LEU A 314 -14.52 -28.77 -22.44
C LEU A 314 -14.84 -29.88 -23.44
N ALA A 315 -15.78 -29.67 -24.36
CA ALA A 315 -16.10 -30.65 -25.41
C ALA A 315 -14.97 -30.77 -26.44
N GLU A 316 -14.30 -29.66 -26.75
CA GLU A 316 -13.17 -29.62 -27.69
C GLU A 316 -11.87 -30.10 -27.05
N GLN A 317 -11.67 -29.81 -25.75
CA GLN A 317 -10.50 -30.17 -24.95
C GLN A 317 -10.91 -30.79 -23.60
N PRO A 318 -11.31 -32.05 -23.55
CA PRO A 318 -11.81 -32.70 -22.31
C PRO A 318 -10.78 -32.74 -21.17
N ALA A 319 -9.49 -32.74 -21.50
CA ALA A 319 -8.40 -32.79 -20.52
C ALA A 319 -8.00 -31.42 -19.95
N VAL A 320 -8.64 -30.31 -20.39
CA VAL A 320 -8.23 -28.97 -19.99
C VAL A 320 -8.26 -28.73 -18.49
N LEU A 321 -9.16 -29.38 -17.76
CA LEU A 321 -9.22 -29.29 -16.29
C LEU A 321 -8.08 -30.06 -15.61
N ASP A 322 -7.57 -31.13 -16.21
CA ASP A 322 -6.44 -31.91 -15.69
C ASP A 322 -5.11 -31.14 -15.90
N GLU A 323 -5.10 -30.19 -16.82
CA GLU A 323 -3.94 -29.34 -17.15
C GLU A 323 -3.88 -28.03 -16.37
N LEU A 324 -4.90 -27.73 -15.51
CA LEU A 324 -4.92 -26.53 -14.67
C LEU A 324 -3.70 -26.51 -13.75
N SER A 325 -2.93 -25.44 -13.85
CA SER A 325 -1.95 -25.11 -12.81
C SER A 325 -2.64 -24.68 -11.52
N ASP A 326 -1.91 -24.71 -10.39
CA ASP A 326 -2.44 -24.22 -9.11
C ASP A 326 -2.95 -22.77 -9.20
N VAL A 327 -2.28 -21.93 -10.02
CA VAL A 327 -2.68 -20.53 -10.24
C VAL A 327 -4.01 -20.44 -10.99
N GLU A 328 -4.21 -21.26 -11.99
CA GLU A 328 -5.44 -21.29 -12.78
C GLU A 328 -6.59 -21.92 -12.00
N ALA A 329 -6.34 -22.99 -11.26
CA ALA A 329 -7.30 -23.56 -10.35
C ALA A 329 -7.76 -22.57 -9.27
N ALA A 330 -6.85 -21.71 -8.78
CA ALA A 330 -7.16 -20.66 -7.80
C ALA A 330 -8.04 -19.51 -8.37
N ALA A 331 -8.39 -19.53 -9.65
CA ALA A 331 -9.33 -18.54 -10.21
C ALA A 331 -10.70 -18.53 -9.49
N ILE A 332 -11.10 -19.67 -8.92
CA ILE A 332 -12.31 -19.79 -8.10
C ILE A 332 -12.22 -18.97 -6.81
N VAL A 333 -11.02 -18.81 -6.23
CA VAL A 333 -10.79 -17.99 -5.03
C VAL A 333 -11.09 -16.50 -5.34
N ALA A 334 -10.56 -16.01 -6.45
CA ALA A 334 -10.83 -14.62 -6.88
C ALA A 334 -12.30 -14.38 -7.26
N ALA A 335 -12.97 -15.36 -7.86
CA ALA A 335 -14.41 -15.31 -8.11
C ALA A 335 -15.23 -15.27 -6.81
N ALA A 336 -14.81 -16.03 -5.80
CA ALA A 336 -15.43 -16.04 -4.48
C ALA A 336 -15.23 -14.73 -3.71
N GLU A 337 -14.02 -14.13 -3.78
CA GLU A 337 -13.71 -12.84 -3.17
C GLU A 337 -14.58 -11.71 -3.71
N SER A 338 -14.82 -11.69 -5.03
CA SER A 338 -15.73 -10.72 -5.67
C SER A 338 -17.22 -10.99 -5.46
N GLY A 339 -17.59 -12.09 -4.80
CA GLY A 339 -18.97 -12.51 -4.61
C GLY A 339 -19.67 -12.94 -5.91
N ALA A 340 -18.93 -13.36 -6.92
CA ALA A 340 -19.45 -13.80 -8.22
C ALA A 340 -20.06 -15.22 -8.15
N VAL A 341 -21.20 -15.36 -7.47
CA VAL A 341 -21.87 -16.64 -7.15
C VAL A 341 -22.05 -17.54 -8.40
N GLN A 342 -22.47 -16.95 -9.53
CA GLN A 342 -22.71 -17.71 -10.76
C GLN A 342 -21.42 -18.28 -11.35
N ALA A 343 -20.34 -17.48 -11.32
CA ALA A 343 -19.02 -17.93 -11.77
C ALA A 343 -18.51 -19.09 -10.90
N VAL A 344 -18.60 -18.95 -9.57
CA VAL A 344 -18.19 -20.01 -8.61
C VAL A 344 -19.00 -21.27 -8.84
N ARG A 345 -20.34 -21.16 -8.97
CA ARG A 345 -21.21 -22.32 -9.26
C ARG A 345 -20.81 -23.00 -10.56
N LEU A 346 -20.66 -22.23 -11.64
CA LEU A 346 -20.29 -22.77 -12.94
C LEU A 346 -18.93 -23.48 -12.90
N MET A 347 -17.92 -22.88 -12.27
CA MET A 347 -16.61 -23.51 -12.09
C MET A 347 -16.73 -24.86 -11.38
N LEU A 348 -17.50 -24.92 -10.27
CA LEU A 348 -17.69 -26.15 -9.50
C LEU A 348 -18.48 -27.23 -10.29
N ASP A 349 -19.55 -26.84 -10.98
CA ASP A 349 -20.35 -27.73 -11.83
C ASP A 349 -19.52 -28.31 -12.99
N LEU A 350 -18.49 -27.61 -13.45
CA LEU A 350 -17.56 -28.06 -14.48
C LEU A 350 -16.41 -28.92 -13.91
N GLY A 351 -16.21 -28.97 -12.59
CA GLY A 351 -15.21 -29.82 -11.94
C GLY A 351 -13.94 -29.11 -11.46
N PHE A 352 -13.95 -27.78 -11.32
CA PHE A 352 -12.84 -27.08 -10.66
C PHE A 352 -12.66 -27.55 -9.23
N PRO A 353 -11.42 -27.68 -8.73
CA PRO A 353 -11.17 -28.09 -7.35
C PRO A 353 -11.76 -27.08 -6.36
N VAL A 354 -12.71 -27.53 -5.52
CA VAL A 354 -13.40 -26.65 -4.56
C VAL A 354 -12.46 -26.04 -3.52
N ASP A 355 -11.42 -26.78 -3.12
CA ASP A 355 -10.41 -26.38 -2.14
C ASP A 355 -9.10 -25.88 -2.79
N ALA A 356 -9.15 -25.44 -4.06
CA ALA A 356 -8.03 -24.77 -4.69
C ALA A 356 -7.55 -23.58 -3.83
N ARG A 357 -6.23 -23.40 -3.75
CA ARG A 357 -5.61 -22.43 -2.86
C ARG A 357 -4.96 -21.28 -3.63
N SER A 358 -5.12 -20.07 -3.13
CA SER A 358 -4.35 -18.92 -3.66
C SER A 358 -2.85 -19.09 -3.37
N ARG A 359 -2.03 -18.48 -4.22
CA ARG A 359 -0.57 -18.53 -4.08
C ARG A 359 -0.05 -17.66 -2.94
N ASP A 360 -0.73 -16.55 -2.68
CA ASP A 360 -0.20 -15.51 -1.79
C ASP A 360 -0.38 -15.87 -0.31
N ARG A 361 -1.57 -16.29 0.06
CA ARG A 361 -1.95 -16.55 1.46
C ARG A 361 -2.39 -18.00 1.70
N GLY A 362 -2.52 -18.79 0.64
CA GLY A 362 -2.96 -20.18 0.72
C GLY A 362 -4.42 -20.34 1.15
N GLU A 363 -5.22 -19.28 1.04
CA GLU A 363 -6.66 -19.31 1.31
C GLU A 363 -7.41 -20.07 0.22
N THR A 364 -8.54 -20.70 0.61
CA THR A 364 -9.49 -21.35 -0.31
C THR A 364 -10.60 -20.35 -0.72
N ALA A 365 -11.42 -20.74 -1.71
CA ALA A 365 -12.59 -19.97 -2.10
C ALA A 365 -13.56 -19.72 -0.92
N LEU A 366 -13.64 -20.68 0.03
CA LEU A 366 -14.48 -20.53 1.21
C LEU A 366 -13.97 -19.44 2.16
N HIS A 367 -12.65 -19.31 2.35
CA HIS A 367 -12.06 -18.19 3.10
C HIS A 367 -12.39 -16.85 2.45
N ALA A 368 -12.17 -16.74 1.14
CA ALA A 368 -12.40 -15.49 0.39
C ALA A 368 -13.87 -15.06 0.43
N ALA A 369 -14.81 -16.00 0.20
CA ALA A 369 -16.24 -15.73 0.31
C ALA A 369 -16.67 -15.34 1.72
N ALA A 370 -16.09 -15.96 2.75
CA ALA A 370 -16.35 -15.68 4.16
C ALA A 370 -15.88 -14.28 4.55
N TYR A 371 -14.66 -13.90 4.15
CA TYR A 371 -14.11 -12.55 4.36
C TYR A 371 -14.94 -11.48 3.68
N ALA A 372 -15.37 -11.72 2.44
CA ALA A 372 -16.21 -10.81 1.67
C ALA A 372 -17.66 -10.71 2.18
N GLY A 373 -18.09 -11.56 3.13
CA GLY A 373 -19.47 -11.61 3.61
C GLY A 373 -20.47 -12.13 2.57
N SER A 374 -20.01 -12.90 1.58
CA SER A 374 -20.84 -13.41 0.49
C SER A 374 -21.55 -14.71 0.87
N ALA A 375 -22.65 -14.60 1.61
CA ALA A 375 -23.42 -15.73 2.13
C ALA A 375 -23.88 -16.72 1.04
N ASP A 376 -24.26 -16.22 -0.14
CA ASP A 376 -24.70 -17.09 -1.24
C ASP A 376 -23.54 -17.88 -1.86
N THR A 377 -22.34 -17.28 -1.96
CA THR A 377 -21.12 -17.96 -2.40
C THR A 377 -20.70 -19.03 -1.37
N VAL A 378 -20.72 -18.69 -0.08
CA VAL A 378 -20.42 -19.65 1.01
C VAL A 378 -21.35 -20.85 0.92
N ARG A 379 -22.65 -20.65 0.70
CA ARG A 379 -23.61 -21.75 0.54
C ARG A 379 -23.24 -22.65 -0.64
N VAL A 380 -22.96 -22.06 -1.80
CA VAL A 380 -22.59 -22.84 -3.01
C VAL A 380 -21.33 -23.67 -2.77
N LEU A 381 -20.30 -23.11 -2.14
CA LEU A 381 -19.06 -23.81 -1.84
C LEU A 381 -19.29 -24.98 -0.87
N LEU A 382 -20.09 -24.78 0.19
CA LEU A 382 -20.42 -25.83 1.15
C LEU A 382 -21.28 -26.96 0.52
N GLU A 383 -22.23 -26.60 -0.37
CA GLU A 383 -23.02 -27.57 -1.16
C GLU A 383 -22.14 -28.47 -2.03
N HIS A 384 -20.97 -27.96 -2.48
CA HIS A 384 -19.98 -28.70 -3.28
C HIS A 384 -18.85 -29.34 -2.44
N GLY A 385 -19.00 -29.34 -1.12
CA GLY A 385 -18.10 -30.07 -0.21
C GLY A 385 -16.80 -29.34 0.12
N ALA A 386 -16.78 -28.00 0.10
CA ALA A 386 -15.63 -27.23 0.57
C ALA A 386 -15.27 -27.59 2.01
N ASP A 387 -13.98 -27.75 2.29
CA ASP A 387 -13.49 -28.04 3.64
C ASP A 387 -13.69 -26.81 4.55
N ILE A 388 -14.67 -26.91 5.44
CA ILE A 388 -15.07 -25.84 6.35
C ILE A 388 -14.00 -25.51 7.39
N GLU A 389 -13.09 -26.42 7.66
CA GLU A 389 -11.97 -26.28 8.60
C GLU A 389 -10.63 -26.11 7.89
N ALA A 390 -10.63 -25.92 6.56
CA ALA A 390 -9.42 -25.62 5.82
C ALA A 390 -8.68 -24.42 6.47
N ARG A 391 -7.37 -24.50 6.56
CA ARG A 391 -6.56 -23.41 7.15
C ARG A 391 -5.72 -22.72 6.10
N ASP A 392 -5.72 -21.38 6.12
CA ASP A 392 -4.83 -20.58 5.26
C ASP A 392 -3.36 -20.76 5.67
N ALA A 393 -2.43 -20.40 4.76
CA ALA A 393 -1.00 -20.59 5.00
C ALA A 393 -0.35 -19.42 5.79
N THR A 394 -1.00 -18.26 5.88
CA THR A 394 -0.43 -17.05 6.49
C THR A 394 -0.75 -16.95 7.98
N TRP A 395 -2.00 -17.16 8.36
CA TRP A 395 -2.49 -17.00 9.73
C TRP A 395 -2.91 -18.31 10.37
N ASN A 396 -2.90 -19.40 9.60
CA ASN A 396 -3.41 -20.72 10.02
C ASN A 396 -4.84 -20.67 10.56
N SER A 397 -5.68 -19.81 9.97
CA SER A 397 -7.05 -19.52 10.37
C SER A 397 -8.07 -20.22 9.48
N PRO A 398 -9.22 -20.70 10.02
CA PRO A 398 -10.30 -21.28 9.24
C PRO A 398 -11.20 -20.21 8.61
N PRO A 399 -12.08 -20.56 7.65
CA PRO A 399 -13.00 -19.59 7.00
C PRO A 399 -13.88 -18.81 7.97
N LEU A 400 -14.27 -19.38 9.11
CA LEU A 400 -15.06 -18.68 10.11
C LEU A 400 -14.33 -17.47 10.69
N ASP A 401 -13.03 -17.59 10.99
CA ASP A 401 -12.22 -16.47 11.48
C ASP A 401 -12.11 -15.37 10.43
N TRP A 402 -11.98 -15.73 9.15
CA TRP A 402 -11.99 -14.77 8.05
C TRP A 402 -13.33 -14.02 7.95
N ALA A 403 -14.47 -14.67 8.18
CA ALA A 403 -15.77 -14.01 8.25
C ALA A 403 -15.84 -13.01 9.41
N LEU A 404 -15.30 -13.37 10.58
CA LEU A 404 -15.27 -12.48 11.74
C LEU A 404 -14.43 -11.24 11.48
N VAL A 405 -13.22 -11.41 10.96
CA VAL A 405 -12.32 -10.30 10.59
C VAL A 405 -12.96 -9.44 9.50
N GLY A 406 -13.47 -10.04 8.43
CA GLY A 406 -14.13 -9.33 7.33
C GLY A 406 -15.30 -8.48 7.79
N SER A 407 -16.10 -8.97 8.76
CA SER A 407 -17.20 -8.20 9.31
C SER A 407 -16.76 -6.90 10.00
N GLY A 408 -15.59 -6.90 10.64
CA GLY A 408 -15.01 -5.71 11.27
C GLY A 408 -14.34 -4.76 10.30
N GLU A 409 -13.65 -5.29 9.29
CA GLU A 409 -12.90 -4.52 8.29
C GLU A 409 -13.79 -4.03 7.14
N GLN A 410 -14.88 -4.75 6.83
CA GLN A 410 -15.84 -4.45 5.74
C GLN A 410 -15.14 -4.14 4.41
N PRO A 411 -14.44 -5.08 3.79
CA PRO A 411 -13.58 -4.84 2.63
C PRO A 411 -14.32 -4.33 1.38
N GLY A 412 -15.66 -4.48 1.32
CA GLY A 412 -16.46 -3.96 0.21
C GLY A 412 -16.25 -4.67 -1.13
N THR A 413 -15.64 -5.86 -1.12
CA THR A 413 -15.30 -6.63 -2.32
C THR A 413 -16.48 -7.37 -2.93
N ALA A 414 -17.50 -7.68 -2.14
CA ALA A 414 -18.72 -8.34 -2.60
C ALA A 414 -19.92 -7.38 -2.63
N PRO A 415 -20.85 -7.54 -3.58
CA PRO A 415 -22.09 -6.77 -3.59
C PRO A 415 -23.02 -7.22 -2.47
N GLY A 416 -23.48 -6.26 -1.64
CA GLY A 416 -24.44 -6.51 -0.56
C GLY A 416 -23.96 -7.53 0.49
N PRO A 417 -22.79 -7.31 1.13
CA PRO A 417 -22.23 -8.27 2.07
C PRO A 417 -23.17 -8.48 3.28
N ASP A 418 -23.30 -9.74 3.72
CA ASP A 418 -24.09 -10.13 4.88
C ASP A 418 -23.28 -11.09 5.76
N TRP A 419 -22.42 -10.53 6.60
CA TRP A 419 -21.56 -11.33 7.48
C TRP A 419 -22.34 -12.10 8.55
N THR A 420 -23.47 -11.57 9.01
CA THR A 420 -24.30 -12.26 10.00
C THR A 420 -24.85 -13.58 9.41
N ARG A 421 -25.36 -13.52 8.18
CA ARG A 421 -25.83 -14.71 7.46
C ARG A 421 -24.68 -15.63 7.06
N THR A 422 -23.53 -15.07 6.67
CA THR A 422 -22.30 -15.82 6.35
C THR A 422 -21.82 -16.64 7.55
N VAL A 423 -21.70 -16.01 8.72
CA VAL A 423 -21.32 -16.66 9.97
C VAL A 423 -22.37 -17.70 10.38
N ALA A 424 -23.67 -17.40 10.22
CA ALA A 424 -24.74 -18.35 10.50
C ALA A 424 -24.62 -19.62 9.66
N LEU A 425 -24.38 -19.49 8.34
CA LEU A 425 -24.19 -20.62 7.43
C LEU A 425 -23.00 -21.50 7.80
N LEU A 426 -21.86 -20.88 8.12
CA LEU A 426 -20.67 -21.62 8.55
C LEU A 426 -20.93 -22.39 9.84
N LEU A 427 -21.53 -21.76 10.86
CA LEU A 427 -21.87 -22.41 12.13
C LEU A 427 -22.90 -23.53 11.95
N ASP A 428 -23.97 -23.30 11.17
CA ASP A 428 -25.02 -24.29 10.91
C ASP A 428 -24.49 -25.47 10.08
N SER A 429 -23.39 -25.29 9.34
CA SER A 429 -22.68 -26.33 8.60
C SER A 429 -21.58 -27.03 9.41
N GLY A 430 -21.39 -26.62 10.68
CA GLY A 430 -20.52 -27.35 11.61
C GLY A 430 -19.13 -26.72 11.83
N ALA A 431 -18.92 -25.46 11.45
CA ALA A 431 -17.64 -24.78 11.74
C ALA A 431 -17.35 -24.77 13.24
N SER A 432 -16.09 -25.04 13.60
CA SER A 432 -15.63 -25.08 14.99
C SER A 432 -15.63 -23.69 15.61
N THR A 433 -16.12 -23.59 16.83
CA THR A 433 -16.12 -22.33 17.61
C THR A 433 -15.03 -22.29 18.66
N ALA A 434 -14.15 -23.28 18.70
CA ALA A 434 -13.17 -23.49 19.78
C ALA A 434 -12.14 -22.34 19.88
N GLU A 435 -11.84 -21.66 18.79
CA GLU A 435 -10.82 -20.61 18.71
C GLU A 435 -11.41 -19.19 18.68
N ILE A 436 -12.76 -19.02 18.73
CA ILE A 436 -13.39 -17.72 18.65
C ILE A 436 -13.09 -16.88 19.89
N THR A 437 -12.48 -15.69 19.65
CA THR A 437 -12.25 -14.69 20.70
C THR A 437 -13.07 -13.44 20.41
N LEU A 438 -14.06 -13.14 21.28
CA LEU A 438 -14.90 -11.93 21.20
C LEU A 438 -14.41 -10.79 22.09
N SER A 439 -13.09 -10.61 22.24
CA SER A 439 -12.54 -9.51 23.01
C SER A 439 -12.60 -8.21 22.21
N PRO A 440 -13.10 -7.09 22.79
CA PRO A 440 -13.00 -5.76 22.18
C PRO A 440 -11.55 -5.31 21.93
N ASP A 441 -10.62 -5.87 22.72
CA ASP A 441 -9.18 -5.60 22.63
C ASP A 441 -8.47 -6.54 21.63
N ALA A 442 -9.22 -7.41 20.93
CA ALA A 442 -8.64 -8.23 19.86
C ALA A 442 -8.06 -7.32 18.77
N GLN A 443 -6.97 -7.75 18.18
CA GLN A 443 -6.28 -6.97 17.15
C GLN A 443 -7.19 -6.64 15.94
N LYS A 444 -8.14 -7.55 15.65
CA LYS A 444 -9.17 -7.41 14.60
C LYS A 444 -10.52 -7.97 15.12
N PRO A 445 -11.30 -7.18 15.85
CA PRO A 445 -12.58 -7.64 16.38
C PRO A 445 -13.63 -7.76 15.26
N PRO A 446 -14.61 -8.68 15.41
CA PRO A 446 -15.77 -8.70 14.52
C PRO A 446 -16.64 -7.45 14.69
N SER A 447 -17.52 -7.18 13.73
CA SER A 447 -18.51 -6.10 13.85
C SER A 447 -19.40 -6.32 15.08
N ALA A 448 -19.97 -5.20 15.60
CA ALA A 448 -20.87 -5.26 16.75
C ALA A 448 -22.09 -6.16 16.50
N GLU A 449 -22.61 -6.16 15.27
CA GLU A 449 -23.74 -6.99 14.84
C GLU A 449 -23.40 -8.49 14.88
N VAL A 450 -22.28 -8.89 14.28
CA VAL A 450 -21.81 -10.28 14.29
C VAL A 450 -21.47 -10.73 15.71
N ALA A 451 -20.83 -9.88 16.51
CA ALA A 451 -20.56 -10.19 17.91
C ALA A 451 -21.84 -10.38 18.73
N GLN A 452 -22.89 -9.59 18.49
CA GLN A 452 -24.19 -9.77 19.13
C GLN A 452 -24.87 -11.08 18.68
N PHE A 453 -24.80 -11.40 17.39
CA PHE A 453 -25.32 -12.65 16.84
C PHE A 453 -24.66 -13.86 17.49
N LEU A 454 -23.32 -13.89 17.61
CA LEU A 454 -22.57 -14.98 18.26
C LEU A 454 -22.98 -15.16 19.72
N ARG A 455 -23.11 -14.06 20.49
CA ARG A 455 -23.58 -14.12 21.87
C ARG A 455 -25.00 -14.67 21.97
N SER A 456 -25.89 -14.34 21.03
CA SER A 456 -27.27 -14.89 20.99
C SER A 456 -27.30 -16.40 20.77
N ARG A 457 -26.24 -16.96 20.15
CA ARG A 457 -26.01 -18.40 19.96
C ARG A 457 -25.23 -19.05 21.12
N GLY A 458 -24.91 -18.30 22.18
CA GLY A 458 -24.11 -18.80 23.33
C GLY A 458 -22.62 -18.95 23.04
N ILE A 459 -22.13 -18.31 21.98
CA ILE A 459 -20.73 -18.35 21.57
C ILE A 459 -20.03 -17.08 22.08
N GLY A 460 -18.96 -17.23 22.84
CA GLY A 460 -18.21 -16.14 23.46
C GLY A 460 -18.16 -16.29 24.98
N PRO A 461 -17.37 -15.45 25.73
CA PRO A 461 -17.30 -15.54 27.18
C PRO A 461 -18.72 -15.39 27.75
N ALA A 462 -19.10 -16.37 28.58
CA ALA A 462 -20.32 -16.30 29.38
C ALA A 462 -20.28 -15.02 30.17
N GLY A 463 -21.36 -14.23 30.10
CA GLY A 463 -21.45 -12.85 30.55
C GLY A 463 -20.76 -12.56 31.88
N GLN A 464 -19.94 -11.50 31.89
CA GLN A 464 -19.68 -10.64 33.04
C GLN A 464 -20.61 -9.45 32.97
#